data_b60addd11ad3f871631eb12855c97424
#
_entry.id   b60addd11ad3f871631eb12855c97424
#
_cell.length_a   1.000
_cell.length_b   1.000
_cell.length_c   1.000
_cell.angle_alpha   90.00
_cell.angle_beta   90.00
_cell.angle_gamma   90.00
#
_symmetry.space_group_name_H-M   'P 1'
#
loop_
_entity.id
_entity.type
_entity.pdbx_description
1 polymer ?
#
loop_
_entity_poly.entity_id
_entity_poly.type
_entity_poly.pdbx_seq_one_letter_code
_entity_poly.pdbx_strand_id
1 'polypeptide(L)'
;MRKRITCMLLCFCLFLLAGCGREDMSVPLTEEQIARANEAFTSEMAVFEEGRTTAIVYSTEISCFFTSFYSDPSQIDLREFLLYCPIDTILEDSDAEEFQAVMAADGNAHGGVLPSDYVVPVHRYRKADVSALLKKYADITVDELANTENALYLEEYDSFYNFTSDFGPGYFQCVGGEIQGDTIRLWSEVDEEGSRSVLTIREVDGKYFIQAFEKIEGEIVPSK
;
A
#
# COMPACT_ATOMS: atom_id res chain seq x y z
N MET A 1 7.42 -29.24 21.38
CA MET A 1 6.94 -28.14 22.26
C MET A 1 6.17 -27.18 21.38
N ARG A 2 4.83 -27.19 21.45
CA ARG A 2 3.96 -26.33 20.64
C ARG A 2 3.84 -24.96 21.33
N LYS A 3 4.39 -23.89 20.77
CA LYS A 3 4.14 -22.54 21.22
C LYS A 3 2.75 -22.13 20.75
N ARG A 4 1.85 -21.97 21.72
CA ARG A 4 0.52 -21.39 21.50
C ARG A 4 0.71 -19.88 21.31
N ILE A 5 0.43 -19.39 20.11
CA ILE A 5 0.28 -17.96 19.82
C ILE A 5 -1.09 -17.58 20.39
N THR A 6 -1.06 -16.90 21.51
CA THR A 6 -2.25 -16.32 22.15
C THR A 6 -2.59 -15.06 21.38
N CYS A 7 -3.63 -15.14 20.55
CA CYS A 7 -4.25 -14.00 19.88
C CYS A 7 -4.84 -13.12 20.99
N MET A 8 -4.18 -12.02 21.33
CA MET A 8 -4.64 -11.05 22.31
C MET A 8 -5.62 -10.11 21.60
N LEU A 9 -6.90 -10.51 21.64
CA LEU A 9 -8.02 -9.64 21.27
C LEU A 9 -8.10 -8.52 22.31
N LEU A 10 -7.51 -7.37 22.01
CA LEU A 10 -7.72 -6.16 22.80
C LEU A 10 -9.02 -5.50 22.33
N CYS A 11 -10.09 -5.73 23.11
CA CYS A 11 -11.34 -4.97 22.99
C CYS A 11 -11.06 -3.48 23.18
N PHE A 12 -11.22 -2.71 22.12
CA PHE A 12 -11.36 -1.25 22.17
C PHE A 12 -12.78 -0.98 22.67
N CYS A 13 -12.98 -0.72 23.95
CA CYS A 13 -14.25 -0.20 24.45
C CYS A 13 -14.37 1.26 24.03
N LEU A 14 -14.92 1.52 22.85
CA LEU A 14 -15.48 2.81 22.50
C LEU A 14 -16.79 2.97 23.25
N PHE A 15 -16.90 4.00 24.06
CA PHE A 15 -18.13 4.42 24.70
C PHE A 15 -19.12 4.82 23.60
N LEU A 16 -20.13 3.99 23.36
CA LEU A 16 -21.32 4.36 22.63
C LEU A 16 -22.10 5.40 23.46
N LEU A 17 -21.82 6.67 23.26
CA LEU A 17 -22.74 7.74 23.60
C LEU A 17 -23.73 7.87 22.45
N ALA A 18 -24.84 7.12 22.50
CA ALA A 18 -26.03 7.40 21.72
C ALA A 18 -26.54 8.81 22.09
N GLY A 19 -26.32 9.77 21.21
CA GLY A 19 -26.80 11.15 21.34
C GLY A 19 -27.23 11.67 19.99
N CYS A 20 -28.52 11.89 19.83
CA CYS A 20 -29.13 12.59 18.71
C CYS A 20 -28.42 13.92 18.40
N GLY A 21 -28.04 14.12 17.12
CA GLY A 21 -27.82 15.45 16.55
C GLY A 21 -26.56 16.17 17.02
N ARG A 22 -25.39 15.50 17.09
CA ARG A 22 -24.09 16.16 17.17
C ARG A 22 -23.49 16.17 15.76
N GLU A 23 -23.14 17.36 15.28
CA GLU A 23 -22.10 17.51 14.27
C GLU A 23 -20.92 16.66 14.77
N ASP A 24 -20.43 15.71 13.94
CA ASP A 24 -19.33 14.83 14.30
C ASP A 24 -18.07 15.69 14.50
N MET A 25 -17.86 16.12 15.75
CA MET A 25 -16.63 16.85 16.08
C MET A 25 -15.44 15.92 15.96
N SER A 26 -14.42 16.37 15.25
CA SER A 26 -13.18 15.61 15.18
C SER A 26 -12.45 15.64 16.53
N VAL A 27 -11.80 14.53 16.86
CA VAL A 27 -11.04 14.36 18.10
C VAL A 27 -9.60 14.06 17.73
N PRO A 28 -8.62 14.86 18.16
CA PRO A 28 -7.21 14.58 17.91
C PRO A 28 -6.80 13.22 18.49
N LEU A 29 -5.91 12.52 17.79
CA LEU A 29 -5.32 11.28 18.26
C LEU A 29 -4.39 11.53 19.45
N THR A 30 -4.37 10.58 20.38
CA THR A 30 -3.38 10.52 21.45
C THR A 30 -2.05 9.95 20.94
N GLU A 31 -0.94 10.18 21.68
CA GLU A 31 0.36 9.61 21.35
C GLU A 31 0.32 8.07 21.24
N GLU A 32 -0.46 7.39 22.08
CA GLU A 32 -0.63 5.93 22.03
C GLU A 32 -1.35 5.50 20.74
N GLN A 33 -2.34 6.26 20.27
CA GLN A 33 -3.04 5.97 19.01
C GLN A 33 -2.13 6.22 17.81
N ILE A 34 -1.30 7.27 17.83
CA ILE A 34 -0.28 7.54 16.80
C ILE A 34 0.74 6.39 16.76
N ALA A 35 1.22 5.92 17.91
CA ALA A 35 2.15 4.79 17.96
C ALA A 35 1.54 3.53 17.34
N ARG A 36 0.27 3.22 17.64
CA ARG A 36 -0.45 2.08 17.04
C ARG A 36 -0.68 2.26 15.53
N ALA A 37 -0.98 3.49 15.09
CA ALA A 37 -1.09 3.77 13.66
C ALA A 37 0.23 3.50 12.94
N ASN A 38 1.36 3.86 13.54
CA ASN A 38 2.68 3.56 12.99
C ASN A 38 2.97 2.06 12.97
N GLU A 39 2.61 1.29 14.00
CA GLU A 39 2.75 -0.17 13.97
C GLU A 39 1.96 -0.82 12.81
N ALA A 40 0.81 -0.24 12.44
CA ALA A 40 -0.07 -0.80 11.42
C ALA A 40 0.25 -0.33 9.99
N PHE A 41 0.68 0.92 9.81
CA PHE A 41 0.74 1.60 8.52
C PHE A 41 2.11 2.17 8.16
N THR A 42 3.10 2.18 9.05
CA THR A 42 4.44 2.63 8.67
C THR A 42 5.18 1.53 7.93
N SER A 43 5.79 1.91 6.80
CA SER A 43 6.69 1.02 6.06
C SER A 43 7.95 0.75 6.89
N GLU A 44 8.45 -0.47 6.85
CA GLU A 44 9.72 -0.80 7.49
C GLU A 44 10.87 -0.05 6.82
N MET A 45 11.78 0.52 7.64
CA MET A 45 12.92 1.27 7.16
C MET A 45 14.18 0.88 7.92
N ALA A 46 15.29 0.68 7.19
CA ALA A 46 16.61 0.61 7.76
C ALA A 46 17.40 1.90 7.50
N VAL A 47 18.08 2.38 8.52
CA VAL A 47 18.98 3.52 8.42
C VAL A 47 20.40 3.02 8.58
N PHE A 48 21.27 3.26 7.59
CA PHE A 48 22.69 2.91 7.61
C PHE A 48 23.53 4.15 7.82
N GLU A 49 24.31 4.16 8.91
CA GLU A 49 25.27 5.23 9.22
C GLU A 49 26.69 4.79 8.83
N GLU A 50 27.13 5.12 7.62
CA GLU A 50 28.56 5.11 7.24
C GLU A 50 28.91 6.42 6.56
N GLY A 51 29.04 7.51 7.35
CA GLY A 51 29.43 8.83 6.85
C GLY A 51 28.39 9.53 5.97
N ARG A 52 27.31 8.85 5.59
CA ARG A 52 26.08 9.38 4.98
C ARG A 52 24.91 8.58 5.53
N THR A 53 23.93 9.25 6.10
CA THR A 53 22.67 8.63 6.50
C THR A 53 21.92 8.22 5.22
N THR A 54 21.83 6.94 4.97
CA THR A 54 21.01 6.40 3.86
C THR A 54 19.86 5.62 4.49
N ALA A 55 18.64 6.05 4.24
CA ALA A 55 17.44 5.32 4.63
C ALA A 55 17.01 4.43 3.47
N ILE A 56 16.78 3.15 3.76
CA ILE A 56 16.22 2.20 2.80
C ILE A 56 14.86 1.78 3.33
N VAL A 57 13.81 2.03 2.54
CA VAL A 57 12.45 1.55 2.82
C VAL A 57 12.32 0.15 2.24
N TYR A 58 11.85 -0.79 3.05
CA TYR A 58 11.58 -2.16 2.60
C TYR A 58 10.21 -2.26 1.97
N SER A 59 10.10 -3.08 0.92
CA SER A 59 8.82 -3.45 0.34
C SER A 59 8.04 -4.33 1.33
N THR A 60 6.88 -3.84 1.73
CA THR A 60 5.92 -4.55 2.58
C THR A 60 4.55 -4.50 1.92
N GLU A 61 3.63 -5.37 2.34
CA GLU A 61 2.26 -5.35 1.80
C GLU A 61 1.59 -3.98 1.93
N ILE A 62 1.91 -3.20 2.97
CA ILE A 62 1.31 -1.89 3.18
C ILE A 62 1.99 -0.79 2.36
N SER A 63 3.29 -0.90 2.07
CA SER A 63 4.02 0.12 1.33
C SER A 63 3.53 0.31 -0.12
N CYS A 64 2.90 -0.73 -0.70
CA CYS A 64 2.30 -0.65 -2.03
C CYS A 64 1.20 0.41 -2.12
N PHE A 65 0.50 0.67 -1.01
CA PHE A 65 -0.58 1.65 -0.95
C PHE A 65 -0.10 3.10 -0.88
N PHE A 66 1.22 3.31 -0.75
CA PHE A 66 1.84 4.64 -0.63
C PHE A 66 2.70 5.01 -1.84
N THR A 67 2.59 4.28 -2.95
CA THR A 67 3.35 4.53 -4.19
C THR A 67 2.73 5.62 -5.06
N SER A 68 1.42 5.87 -4.92
CA SER A 68 0.68 6.91 -5.63
C SER A 68 -0.37 7.54 -4.72
N PHE A 69 -0.81 8.76 -5.05
CA PHE A 69 -1.89 9.43 -4.32
C PHE A 69 -3.24 9.16 -4.97
N TYR A 70 -4.28 8.97 -4.14
CA TYR A 70 -5.66 8.71 -4.56
C TYR A 70 -6.64 9.18 -3.48
N SER A 71 -7.82 9.62 -3.88
CA SER A 71 -8.91 10.04 -2.99
C SER A 71 -9.99 8.97 -2.78
N ASP A 72 -9.89 7.86 -3.51
CA ASP A 72 -10.76 6.68 -3.40
C ASP A 72 -9.94 5.43 -3.78
N PRO A 73 -10.08 4.29 -3.09
CA PRO A 73 -9.29 3.09 -3.37
C PRO A 73 -9.41 2.57 -4.81
N SER A 74 -10.55 2.81 -5.48
CA SER A 74 -10.71 2.44 -6.89
C SER A 74 -9.79 3.23 -7.84
N GLN A 75 -9.20 4.34 -7.37
CA GLN A 75 -8.27 5.17 -8.14
C GLN A 75 -6.80 4.78 -7.95
N ILE A 76 -6.50 3.75 -7.15
CA ILE A 76 -5.13 3.25 -7.01
C ILE A 76 -4.56 2.97 -8.39
N ASP A 77 -3.38 3.55 -8.69
CA ASP A 77 -2.64 3.23 -9.91
C ASP A 77 -2.04 1.83 -9.77
N LEU A 78 -2.62 0.87 -10.49
CA LEU A 78 -2.22 -0.53 -10.38
C LEU A 78 -0.76 -0.75 -10.80
N ARG A 79 -0.26 -0.03 -11.79
CA ARG A 79 1.13 -0.13 -12.23
C ARG A 79 2.09 0.28 -11.13
N GLU A 80 1.86 1.46 -10.52
CA GLU A 80 2.69 1.96 -9.42
C GLU A 80 2.59 1.06 -8.18
N PHE A 81 1.37 0.57 -7.88
CA PHE A 81 1.12 -0.38 -6.79
C PHE A 81 1.94 -1.66 -6.92
N LEU A 82 2.04 -2.21 -8.13
CA LEU A 82 2.76 -3.47 -8.39
C LEU A 82 4.27 -3.31 -8.41
N LEU A 83 4.83 -2.10 -8.63
CA LEU A 83 6.27 -1.89 -8.77
C LEU A 83 7.08 -2.45 -7.60
N TYR A 84 6.53 -2.38 -6.39
CA TYR A 84 7.21 -2.76 -5.15
C TYR A 84 6.38 -3.69 -4.28
N CYS A 85 5.37 -4.33 -4.87
CA CYS A 85 4.47 -5.21 -4.14
C CYS A 85 5.16 -6.56 -3.87
N PRO A 86 5.34 -6.98 -2.60
CA PRO A 86 6.14 -8.17 -2.24
C PRO A 86 5.38 -9.50 -2.38
N ILE A 87 4.29 -9.53 -3.16
CA ILE A 87 3.52 -10.76 -3.43
C ILE A 87 3.86 -11.38 -4.78
N ASP A 88 4.90 -10.88 -5.41
CA ASP A 88 5.36 -11.32 -6.72
C ASP A 88 6.04 -12.69 -6.71
N THR A 89 6.18 -13.23 -7.90
CA THR A 89 7.11 -14.31 -8.22
C THR A 89 7.93 -13.92 -9.45
N ILE A 90 9.24 -14.17 -9.42
CA ILE A 90 10.10 -13.92 -10.58
C ILE A 90 9.93 -15.07 -11.57
N LEU A 91 9.82 -14.74 -12.87
CA LEU A 91 9.83 -15.76 -13.92
C LEU A 91 11.21 -16.40 -14.01
N GLU A 92 11.23 -17.73 -14.03
CA GLU A 92 12.44 -18.57 -14.17
C GLU A 92 12.49 -19.21 -15.57
N ASP A 93 13.58 -19.89 -15.91
CA ASP A 93 13.72 -20.56 -17.21
C ASP A 93 12.67 -21.64 -17.48
N SER A 94 12.07 -22.19 -16.43
CA SER A 94 10.91 -23.07 -16.53
C SER A 94 9.65 -22.37 -17.04
N ASP A 95 9.59 -21.03 -16.95
CA ASP A 95 8.48 -20.17 -17.39
C ASP A 95 8.78 -19.53 -18.76
N ALA A 96 9.67 -20.12 -19.56
CA ALA A 96 10.15 -19.52 -20.82
C ALA A 96 9.03 -19.18 -21.82
N GLU A 97 7.97 -19.98 -21.90
CA GLU A 97 6.83 -19.70 -22.77
C GLU A 97 6.05 -18.46 -22.31
N GLU A 98 5.75 -18.37 -21.01
CA GLU A 98 5.13 -17.21 -20.38
C GLU A 98 6.00 -15.95 -20.54
N PHE A 99 7.31 -16.08 -20.30
CA PHE A 99 8.26 -14.98 -20.49
C PHE A 99 8.24 -14.44 -21.92
N GLN A 100 8.24 -15.32 -22.94
CA GLN A 100 8.15 -14.88 -24.35
C GLN A 100 6.82 -14.15 -24.65
N ALA A 101 5.70 -14.58 -24.05
CA ALA A 101 4.42 -13.90 -24.17
C ALA A 101 4.46 -12.50 -23.53
N VAL A 102 5.07 -12.37 -22.34
CA VAL A 102 5.28 -11.07 -21.67
C VAL A 102 6.12 -10.14 -22.52
N MET A 103 7.26 -10.61 -23.05
CA MET A 103 8.16 -9.82 -23.89
C MET A 103 7.48 -9.37 -25.19
N ALA A 104 6.65 -10.24 -25.79
CA ALA A 104 5.89 -9.91 -26.97
C ALA A 104 4.83 -8.82 -26.70
N ALA A 105 4.13 -8.91 -25.56
CA ALA A 105 3.13 -7.93 -25.17
C ALA A 105 3.73 -6.56 -24.78
N ASP A 106 4.94 -6.57 -24.20
CA ASP A 106 5.71 -5.35 -23.88
C ASP A 106 6.40 -4.71 -25.14
N GLY A 107 6.29 -5.34 -26.30
CA GLY A 107 6.91 -4.85 -27.54
C GLY A 107 8.41 -5.15 -27.68
N ASN A 108 8.97 -5.95 -26.77
CA ASN A 108 10.38 -6.34 -26.70
C ASN A 108 10.62 -7.79 -27.10
N ALA A 109 9.85 -8.33 -28.06
CA ALA A 109 9.97 -9.72 -28.50
C ALA A 109 11.37 -10.04 -29.07
N HIS A 110 12.16 -10.78 -28.31
CA HIS A 110 13.44 -11.35 -28.71
C HIS A 110 13.33 -12.88 -28.66
N GLY A 111 13.02 -13.50 -29.80
CA GLY A 111 12.81 -14.95 -29.85
C GLY A 111 13.99 -15.75 -29.28
N GLY A 112 13.69 -16.67 -28.37
CA GLY A 112 14.66 -17.63 -27.83
C GLY A 112 15.52 -17.15 -26.66
N VAL A 113 15.29 -15.95 -26.12
CA VAL A 113 15.92 -15.45 -24.89
C VAL A 113 15.21 -16.09 -23.68
N LEU A 114 15.96 -16.59 -22.73
CA LEU A 114 15.44 -17.13 -21.46
C LEU A 114 15.37 -16.04 -20.39
N PRO A 115 14.52 -16.18 -19.36
CA PRO A 115 14.51 -15.28 -18.21
C PRO A 115 15.89 -15.02 -17.60
N SER A 116 16.71 -16.06 -17.44
CA SER A 116 18.08 -15.96 -16.90
C SER A 116 19.06 -15.16 -17.79
N ASP A 117 18.78 -15.01 -19.07
CA ASP A 117 19.58 -14.22 -20.02
C ASP A 117 19.17 -12.74 -20.01
N TYR A 118 18.06 -12.39 -19.37
CA TYR A 118 17.55 -11.02 -19.31
C TYR A 118 18.08 -10.29 -18.08
N VAL A 119 18.56 -9.05 -18.28
CA VAL A 119 19.26 -8.29 -17.23
C VAL A 119 18.32 -7.88 -16.09
N VAL A 120 17.06 -7.65 -16.42
CA VAL A 120 16.05 -7.16 -15.47
C VAL A 120 15.06 -8.29 -15.21
N PRO A 121 14.87 -8.71 -13.95
CA PRO A 121 13.87 -9.72 -13.62
C PRO A 121 12.47 -9.30 -14.05
N VAL A 122 11.70 -10.27 -14.53
CA VAL A 122 10.27 -10.09 -14.80
C VAL A 122 9.49 -10.62 -13.61
N HIS A 123 8.75 -9.73 -12.98
CA HIS A 123 7.91 -10.03 -11.82
C HIS A 123 6.51 -10.36 -12.27
N ARG A 124 5.98 -11.48 -11.80
CA ARG A 124 4.62 -11.95 -12.03
C ARG A 124 3.78 -11.75 -10.77
N TYR A 125 2.59 -11.17 -10.93
CA TYR A 125 1.60 -10.94 -9.90
C TYR A 125 0.30 -11.60 -10.31
N ARG A 126 -0.10 -12.67 -9.65
CA ARG A 126 -1.38 -13.31 -9.94
C ARG A 126 -2.53 -12.39 -9.58
N LYS A 127 -3.50 -12.23 -10.47
CA LYS A 127 -4.67 -11.34 -10.26
C LYS A 127 -5.41 -11.66 -8.95
N ALA A 128 -5.53 -12.95 -8.62
CA ALA A 128 -6.16 -13.38 -7.37
C ALA A 128 -5.41 -12.90 -6.12
N ASP A 129 -4.06 -12.93 -6.13
CA ASP A 129 -3.23 -12.51 -4.99
C ASP A 129 -3.27 -10.98 -4.83
N VAL A 130 -3.24 -10.23 -5.93
CA VAL A 130 -3.42 -8.77 -5.93
C VAL A 130 -4.81 -8.40 -5.39
N SER A 131 -5.86 -9.08 -5.85
CA SER A 131 -7.23 -8.87 -5.34
C SER A 131 -7.35 -9.19 -3.85
N ALA A 132 -6.68 -10.24 -3.37
CA ALA A 132 -6.67 -10.59 -1.95
C ALA A 132 -5.98 -9.51 -1.11
N LEU A 133 -4.87 -8.94 -1.60
CA LEU A 133 -4.16 -7.86 -0.92
C LEU A 133 -4.99 -6.56 -0.87
N LEU A 134 -5.57 -6.15 -2.00
CA LEU A 134 -6.47 -5.00 -2.06
C LEU A 134 -7.69 -5.19 -1.13
N LYS A 135 -8.27 -6.39 -1.09
CA LYS A 135 -9.39 -6.72 -0.20
C LYS A 135 -9.02 -6.66 1.26
N LYS A 136 -7.79 -7.08 1.60
CA LYS A 136 -7.27 -7.07 2.98
C LYS A 136 -7.15 -5.66 3.54
N TYR A 137 -6.64 -4.69 2.75
CA TYR A 137 -6.29 -3.36 3.25
C TYR A 137 -7.22 -2.23 2.78
N ALA A 138 -7.93 -2.39 1.65
CA ALA A 138 -8.77 -1.34 1.08
C ALA A 138 -10.23 -1.79 0.84
N ASP A 139 -10.57 -3.05 1.15
CA ASP A 139 -11.91 -3.65 0.98
C ASP A 139 -12.43 -3.66 -0.47
N ILE A 140 -11.54 -3.57 -1.45
CA ILE A 140 -11.83 -3.66 -2.89
C ILE A 140 -11.08 -4.83 -3.55
N THR A 141 -11.39 -5.12 -4.80
CA THR A 141 -10.69 -6.08 -5.66
C THR A 141 -10.11 -5.40 -6.89
N VAL A 142 -9.28 -6.09 -7.66
CA VAL A 142 -8.75 -5.58 -8.95
C VAL A 142 -9.88 -5.17 -9.90
N ASP A 143 -11.01 -5.91 -9.92
CA ASP A 143 -12.12 -5.62 -10.82
C ASP A 143 -12.87 -4.32 -10.48
N GLU A 144 -12.62 -3.75 -9.29
CA GLU A 144 -13.19 -2.47 -8.83
C GLU A 144 -12.24 -1.29 -9.09
N LEU A 145 -11.01 -1.53 -9.57
CA LEU A 145 -10.08 -0.47 -9.95
C LEU A 145 -10.52 0.22 -11.25
N ALA A 146 -10.43 1.56 -11.26
CA ALA A 146 -10.83 2.37 -12.40
C ALA A 146 -9.82 2.33 -13.56
N ASN A 147 -8.53 2.13 -13.26
CA ASN A 147 -7.44 2.24 -14.24
C ASN A 147 -6.51 1.03 -14.10
N THR A 148 -6.80 -0.03 -14.82
CA THR A 148 -5.95 -1.24 -14.87
C THR A 148 -5.18 -1.39 -16.18
N GLU A 149 -5.55 -0.63 -17.22
CA GLU A 149 -4.95 -0.69 -18.55
C GLU A 149 -3.48 -0.26 -18.62
N ASN A 150 -2.99 0.44 -17.59
CA ASN A 150 -1.58 0.83 -17.46
C ASN A 150 -0.67 -0.33 -17.02
N ALA A 151 -1.24 -1.38 -16.42
CA ALA A 151 -0.51 -2.56 -15.99
C ALA A 151 -0.51 -3.61 -17.10
N LEU A 152 0.65 -4.21 -17.36
CA LEU A 152 0.76 -5.28 -18.34
C LEU A 152 0.07 -6.54 -17.80
N TYR A 153 -1.05 -6.93 -18.42
CA TYR A 153 -1.84 -8.09 -18.04
C TYR A 153 -1.92 -9.10 -19.20
N LEU A 154 -1.70 -10.37 -18.89
CA LEU A 154 -1.91 -11.46 -19.83
C LEU A 154 -3.04 -12.38 -19.33
N GLU A 155 -4.14 -12.39 -20.07
CA GLU A 155 -5.35 -13.18 -19.73
C GLU A 155 -5.06 -14.69 -19.66
N GLU A 156 -4.18 -15.19 -20.54
CA GLU A 156 -3.80 -16.60 -20.60
C GLU A 156 -3.20 -17.11 -19.27
N TYR A 157 -2.48 -16.25 -18.55
CA TYR A 157 -1.83 -16.57 -17.27
C TYR A 157 -2.55 -15.97 -16.06
N ASP A 158 -3.64 -15.23 -16.27
CA ASP A 158 -4.39 -14.49 -15.24
C ASP A 158 -3.45 -13.71 -14.30
N SER A 159 -2.48 -13.00 -14.89
CA SER A 159 -1.39 -12.38 -14.15
C SER A 159 -1.00 -11.02 -14.75
N PHE A 160 -0.56 -10.14 -13.86
CA PHE A 160 0.10 -8.88 -14.20
C PHE A 160 1.61 -9.06 -14.17
N TYR A 161 2.32 -8.21 -14.92
CA TYR A 161 3.77 -8.26 -15.02
C TYR A 161 4.39 -6.88 -14.92
N ASN A 162 5.56 -6.80 -14.29
CA ASN A 162 6.42 -5.64 -14.39
C ASN A 162 7.89 -6.04 -14.40
N PHE A 163 8.72 -5.08 -14.69
CA PHE A 163 10.17 -5.19 -14.68
C PHE A 163 10.70 -4.45 -13.46
N THR A 164 11.72 -4.99 -12.81
CA THR A 164 12.32 -4.40 -11.60
C THR A 164 12.66 -2.93 -11.82
N SER A 165 12.37 -2.12 -10.81
CA SER A 165 12.76 -0.73 -10.72
C SER A 165 13.80 -0.55 -9.60
N ASP A 166 14.69 0.43 -9.78
CA ASP A 166 15.76 0.74 -8.81
C ASP A 166 15.31 1.67 -7.67
N PHE A 167 14.03 2.06 -7.62
CA PHE A 167 13.50 2.98 -6.61
C PHE A 167 12.83 2.22 -5.47
N GLY A 168 12.86 2.82 -4.28
CA GLY A 168 12.25 2.24 -3.09
C GLY A 168 10.72 2.33 -3.10
N PRO A 169 10.03 1.51 -2.30
CA PRO A 169 8.59 1.53 -2.16
C PRO A 169 8.09 2.82 -1.53
N GLY A 170 6.77 3.01 -1.55
CA GLY A 170 6.11 4.12 -0.89
C GLY A 170 6.34 4.12 0.63
N TYR A 171 6.37 5.30 1.22
CA TYR A 171 6.61 5.50 2.63
C TYR A 171 5.56 6.41 3.27
N PHE A 172 5.07 6.00 4.43
CA PHE A 172 4.21 6.81 5.27
C PHE A 172 4.60 6.63 6.73
N GLN A 173 4.69 7.73 7.47
CA GLN A 173 4.86 7.73 8.93
C GLN A 173 3.90 8.74 9.54
N CYS A 174 3.07 8.28 10.46
CA CYS A 174 2.11 9.11 11.15
C CYS A 174 2.79 9.92 12.27
N VAL A 175 2.55 11.22 12.27
CA VAL A 175 2.97 12.13 13.37
C VAL A 175 1.77 12.79 14.05
N GLY A 176 0.57 12.63 13.49
CA GLY A 176 -0.66 13.17 14.06
C GLY A 176 -1.89 12.63 13.33
N GLY A 177 -3.05 12.91 13.86
CA GLY A 177 -4.30 12.48 13.28
C GLY A 177 -5.52 12.93 14.07
N GLU A 178 -6.68 12.65 13.51
CA GLU A 178 -7.99 12.91 14.12
C GLU A 178 -8.98 11.80 13.82
N ILE A 179 -9.95 11.63 14.69
CA ILE A 179 -11.08 10.70 14.52
C ILE A 179 -12.34 11.52 14.31
N GLN A 180 -13.11 11.20 13.27
CA GLN A 180 -14.43 11.76 13.00
C GLN A 180 -15.39 10.62 12.65
N GLY A 181 -16.26 10.24 13.59
CA GLY A 181 -17.13 9.08 13.43
C GLY A 181 -16.35 7.77 13.30
N ASP A 182 -16.52 7.06 12.20
CA ASP A 182 -15.81 5.83 11.85
C ASP A 182 -14.56 6.07 10.99
N THR A 183 -14.29 7.32 10.67
CA THR A 183 -13.17 7.74 9.83
C THR A 183 -12.02 8.25 10.68
N ILE A 184 -10.81 7.83 10.36
CA ILE A 184 -9.58 8.27 11.01
C ILE A 184 -8.69 8.85 9.92
N ARG A 185 -8.24 10.08 10.13
CA ARG A 185 -7.27 10.76 9.27
C ARG A 185 -5.93 10.81 9.98
N LEU A 186 -4.91 10.28 9.34
CA LEU A 186 -3.52 10.21 9.80
C LEU A 186 -2.67 11.10 8.88
N TRP A 187 -1.71 11.86 9.41
CA TRP A 187 -0.84 12.68 8.58
C TRP A 187 0.64 12.54 8.93
N SER A 188 1.46 12.71 7.90
CA SER A 188 2.92 12.75 8.01
C SER A 188 3.42 14.11 8.48
N GLU A 189 4.73 14.21 8.74
CA GLU A 189 5.44 15.50 8.78
C GLU A 189 5.20 16.29 7.49
N VAL A 190 5.35 17.61 7.59
CA VAL A 190 5.36 18.50 6.42
C VAL A 190 6.70 18.34 5.70
N ASP A 191 6.65 18.09 4.39
CA ASP A 191 7.84 17.99 3.55
C ASP A 191 8.48 19.38 3.27
N GLU A 192 9.62 19.38 2.57
CA GLU A 192 10.34 20.63 2.23
C GLU A 192 9.53 21.54 1.29
N GLU A 193 8.52 21.00 0.61
CA GLU A 193 7.63 21.74 -0.30
C GLU A 193 6.44 22.35 0.43
N GLY A 194 6.31 22.11 1.75
CA GLY A 194 5.19 22.59 2.56
C GLY A 194 3.94 21.74 2.46
N SER A 195 4.05 20.51 1.96
CA SER A 195 2.97 19.54 1.82
C SER A 195 3.13 18.38 2.81
N ARG A 196 2.07 17.63 3.03
CA ARG A 196 2.09 16.40 3.82
C ARG A 196 1.21 15.32 3.20
N SER A 197 1.56 14.08 3.46
CA SER A 197 0.71 12.95 3.12
C SER A 197 -0.36 12.75 4.18
N VAL A 198 -1.59 12.47 3.74
CA VAL A 198 -2.73 12.17 4.60
C VAL A 198 -3.28 10.81 4.20
N LEU A 199 -3.27 9.89 5.15
CA LEU A 199 -3.88 8.57 5.03
C LEU A 199 -5.24 8.60 5.73
N THR A 200 -6.30 8.37 4.97
CA THR A 200 -7.65 8.22 5.51
C THR A 200 -7.99 6.74 5.60
N ILE A 201 -8.38 6.29 6.77
CA ILE A 201 -8.80 4.92 7.05
C ILE A 201 -10.19 4.91 7.67
N ARG A 202 -10.91 3.81 7.47
CA ARG A 202 -12.20 3.54 8.09
C ARG A 202 -12.13 2.28 8.93
N GLU A 203 -12.68 2.33 10.13
CA GLU A 203 -12.84 1.16 10.99
C GLU A 203 -14.18 0.47 10.73
N VAL A 204 -14.12 -0.83 10.43
CA VAL A 204 -15.31 -1.68 10.27
C VAL A 204 -15.06 -2.98 11.02
N ASP A 205 -15.87 -3.27 12.03
CA ASP A 205 -15.79 -4.49 12.84
C ASP A 205 -14.38 -4.76 13.41
N GLY A 206 -13.68 -3.70 13.83
CA GLY A 206 -12.33 -3.77 14.40
C GLY A 206 -11.22 -3.99 13.37
N LYS A 207 -11.51 -3.84 12.08
CA LYS A 207 -10.54 -3.82 10.99
C LYS A 207 -10.44 -2.41 10.40
N TYR A 208 -9.25 -2.06 9.96
CA TYR A 208 -8.99 -0.79 9.31
C TYR A 208 -8.85 -0.99 7.81
N PHE A 209 -9.56 -0.18 7.04
CA PHE A 209 -9.50 -0.16 5.58
C PHE A 209 -9.07 1.21 5.10
N ILE A 210 -8.07 1.24 4.24
CA ILE A 210 -7.59 2.45 3.56
C ILE A 210 -8.70 2.98 2.65
N GLN A 211 -9.00 4.27 2.76
CA GLN A 211 -10.01 4.95 1.96
C GLN A 211 -9.37 5.97 1.01
N ALA A 212 -8.28 6.61 1.42
CA ALA A 212 -7.56 7.57 0.60
C ALA A 212 -6.12 7.70 1.08
N PHE A 213 -5.23 8.05 0.15
CA PHE A 213 -3.88 8.52 0.44
C PHE A 213 -3.62 9.75 -0.41
N GLU A 214 -3.53 10.91 0.21
CA GLU A 214 -3.56 12.21 -0.47
C GLU A 214 -2.35 13.06 -0.08
N LYS A 215 -1.89 13.92 -1.01
CA LYS A 215 -0.94 14.99 -0.71
C LYS A 215 -1.72 16.28 -0.50
N ILE A 216 -1.56 16.93 0.65
CA ILE A 216 -2.27 18.15 1.04
C ILE A 216 -1.25 19.26 1.28
N GLU A 217 -1.45 20.42 0.65
CA GLU A 217 -0.66 21.61 0.90
C GLU A 217 -1.09 22.33 2.19
N GLY A 218 -0.13 22.83 2.95
CA GLY A 218 -0.38 23.66 4.14
C GLY A 218 -0.56 22.85 5.43
N GLU A 219 -0.87 23.58 6.51
CA GLU A 219 -1.18 23.00 7.81
C GLU A 219 -2.61 22.46 7.84
N ILE A 220 -2.77 21.25 8.36
CA ILE A 220 -4.10 20.72 8.70
C ILE A 220 -4.53 21.45 9.96
N VAL A 221 -5.52 22.34 9.81
CA VAL A 221 -6.19 22.91 10.97
C VAL A 221 -7.26 21.90 11.41
N PRO A 222 -7.17 21.33 12.62
CA PRO A 222 -8.21 20.46 13.13
C PRO A 222 -9.56 21.15 13.06
N SER A 223 -10.58 20.48 12.57
CA SER A 223 -11.95 20.98 12.57
C SER A 223 -12.37 21.26 14.04
N LYS A 224 -12.83 22.50 14.29
CA LYS A 224 -13.27 22.95 15.61
C LYS A 224 -14.61 22.37 15.96
#